data_98c07c5af7e9295ca1dec1396f816e0b
#
_entry.id   98c07c5af7e9295ca1dec1396f816e0b
#
_cell.length_a   1.000
_cell.length_b   1.000
_cell.length_c   1.000
_cell.angle_alpha   90.00
_cell.angle_beta   90.00
_cell.angle_gamma   90.00
#
_symmetry.space_group_name_H-M   'P 1'
#
loop_
_entity.id
_entity.type
_entity.pdbx_description
1 polymer ?
#
loop_
_entity_poly.entity_id
_entity_poly.type
_entity_poly.pdbx_seq_one_letter_code
_entity_poly.pdbx_strand_id
1 'polypeptide(L)'
;KIGLPLAVQFARSDMRVFGVDTNPAVVDSVIAGEEPFPGEAHLGDYLAQTVAAGRLSATTDSESVVAQSDVVVVVVPLFVDAEARPDFGWMDSATAAIGRGLRADRHTLVCYETTLPVGTTRSRWKPMLEQVSGLVEGRDFHVVFSPERVLTGRVFQDLRRYPKLIGGLSAEGTRRA
;
A
#
# COMPACT_ATOMS: atom_id res chain seq x y z
N LYS A 1 8.56 5.28 4.95
CA LYS A 1 8.59 6.75 4.69
C LYS A 1 7.59 7.19 3.63
N ILE A 2 7.37 6.44 2.56
CA ILE A 2 6.42 6.82 1.49
C ILE A 2 4.97 6.47 1.88
N GLY A 3 4.74 5.35 2.54
CA GLY A 3 3.40 4.86 2.86
C GLY A 3 2.60 5.80 3.76
N LEU A 4 3.22 6.40 4.79
CA LEU A 4 2.51 7.28 5.71
C LEU A 4 2.03 8.58 5.04
N PRO A 5 2.85 9.32 4.27
CA PRO A 5 2.36 10.48 3.50
C PRO A 5 1.22 10.13 2.53
N LEU A 6 1.28 8.96 1.85
CA LEU A 6 0.19 8.47 1.00
C LEU A 6 -1.09 8.21 1.82
N ALA A 7 -0.98 7.49 2.94
CA ALA A 7 -2.11 7.21 3.83
C ALA A 7 -2.78 8.51 4.32
N VAL A 8 -1.99 9.48 4.74
CA VAL A 8 -2.46 10.80 5.14
C VAL A 8 -3.14 11.54 3.97
N GLN A 9 -2.58 11.47 2.76
CA GLN A 9 -3.17 12.12 1.59
C GLN A 9 -4.54 11.51 1.25
N PHE A 10 -4.68 10.18 1.29
CA PHE A 10 -5.97 9.52 1.10
C PHE A 10 -6.98 9.88 2.19
N ALA A 11 -6.56 9.88 3.47
CA ALA A 11 -7.42 10.26 4.59
C ALA A 11 -7.90 11.71 4.50
N ARG A 12 -7.07 12.63 3.97
CA ARG A 12 -7.45 14.03 3.70
C ARG A 12 -8.42 14.17 2.53
N SER A 13 -8.53 13.16 1.68
CA SER A 13 -9.49 13.09 0.57
C SER A 13 -10.77 12.35 0.96
N ASP A 14 -11.15 12.38 2.23
CA ASP A 14 -12.36 11.81 2.82
C ASP A 14 -12.45 10.26 2.78
N MET A 15 -11.33 9.59 2.57
CA MET A 15 -11.25 8.14 2.63
C MET A 15 -11.00 7.67 4.06
N ARG A 16 -11.56 6.52 4.42
CA ARG A 16 -11.18 5.78 5.64
C ARG A 16 -9.95 4.96 5.33
N VAL A 17 -8.87 5.20 6.05
CA VAL A 17 -7.56 4.60 5.80
C VAL A 17 -7.04 3.83 7.01
N PHE A 18 -6.47 2.66 6.75
CA PHE A 18 -5.73 1.87 7.72
C PHE A 18 -4.27 1.80 7.31
N GLY A 19 -3.38 2.36 8.13
CA GLY A 19 -1.95 2.11 8.03
C GLY A 19 -1.62 0.73 8.60
N VAL A 20 -0.85 -0.07 7.88
CA VAL A 20 -0.37 -1.36 8.36
C VAL A 20 1.15 -1.35 8.42
N ASP A 21 1.71 -1.64 9.58
CA ASP A 21 3.15 -1.80 9.76
C ASP A 21 3.41 -2.99 10.70
N THR A 22 4.49 -3.73 10.47
CA THR A 22 4.89 -4.85 11.32
C THR A 22 5.52 -4.38 12.64
N ASN A 23 5.96 -3.12 12.71
CA ASN A 23 6.56 -2.54 13.91
C ASN A 23 5.48 -1.88 14.79
N PRO A 24 5.17 -2.44 15.99
CA PRO A 24 4.16 -1.87 16.88
C PRO A 24 4.46 -0.43 17.29
N ALA A 25 5.74 -0.06 17.47
CA ALA A 25 6.10 1.31 17.85
C ALA A 25 5.74 2.33 16.76
N VAL A 26 5.82 1.95 15.47
CA VAL A 26 5.35 2.78 14.36
C VAL A 26 3.82 2.91 14.40
N VAL A 27 3.13 1.81 14.64
CA VAL A 27 1.67 1.78 14.78
C VAL A 27 1.21 2.68 15.93
N ASP A 28 1.84 2.58 17.09
CA ASP A 28 1.51 3.39 18.28
C ASP A 28 1.72 4.89 18.01
N SER A 29 2.84 5.28 17.38
CA SER A 29 3.09 6.68 16.99
C SER A 29 2.01 7.20 16.04
N VAL A 30 1.65 6.42 15.01
CA VAL A 30 0.60 6.83 14.06
C VAL A 30 -0.75 6.98 14.74
N ILE A 31 -1.14 6.07 15.65
CA ILE A 31 -2.38 6.16 16.42
C ILE A 31 -2.38 7.40 17.33
N ALA A 32 -1.22 7.75 17.90
CA ALA A 32 -1.06 8.97 18.70
C ALA A 32 -1.10 10.26 17.86
N GLY A 33 -1.09 10.16 16.52
CA GLY A 33 -0.99 11.33 15.63
C GLY A 33 0.43 11.90 15.57
N GLU A 34 1.42 11.13 15.97
CA GLU A 34 2.84 11.52 16.00
C GLU A 34 3.59 10.94 14.80
N GLU A 35 4.44 11.75 14.18
CA GLU A 35 5.23 11.36 13.01
C GLU A 35 6.39 10.45 13.43
N PRO A 36 6.41 9.12 13.04
CA PRO A 36 7.48 8.21 13.43
C PRO A 36 8.79 8.45 12.68
N PHE A 37 8.74 9.12 11.53
CA PHE A 37 9.90 9.37 10.66
C PHE A 37 9.92 10.81 10.16
N PRO A 38 10.59 11.73 10.85
CA PRO A 38 10.62 13.14 10.47
C PRO A 38 11.30 13.37 9.12
N GLY A 39 10.93 14.48 8.46
CA GLY A 39 11.56 14.92 7.21
C GLY A 39 10.61 15.15 6.04
N GLU A 40 9.30 14.93 6.21
CA GLU A 40 8.30 15.27 5.21
C GLU A 40 7.55 16.54 5.63
N ALA A 41 7.51 17.53 4.74
CA ALA A 41 6.86 18.81 5.03
C ALA A 41 5.37 18.62 5.35
N HIS A 42 4.91 19.21 6.45
CA HIS A 42 3.52 19.21 6.92
C HIS A 42 2.95 17.83 7.34
N LEU A 43 3.75 16.76 7.32
CA LEU A 43 3.23 15.42 7.61
C LEU A 43 2.68 15.32 9.03
N GLY A 44 3.39 15.83 10.04
CA GLY A 44 2.96 15.78 11.44
C GLY A 44 1.59 16.45 11.66
N ASP A 45 1.41 17.66 11.13
CA ASP A 45 0.13 18.38 11.26
C ASP A 45 -1.03 17.64 10.58
N TYR A 46 -0.80 17.14 9.36
CA TYR A 46 -1.82 16.42 8.59
C TYR A 46 -2.15 15.07 9.22
N LEU A 47 -1.16 14.36 9.76
CA LEU A 47 -1.33 13.12 10.49
C LEU A 47 -2.22 13.34 11.72
N ALA A 48 -1.87 14.28 12.57
CA ALA A 48 -2.65 14.60 13.77
C ALA A 48 -4.11 14.94 13.44
N GLN A 49 -4.33 15.75 12.40
CA GLN A 49 -5.67 16.12 11.94
C GLN A 49 -6.49 14.91 11.44
N THR A 50 -5.87 14.02 10.64
CA THR A 50 -6.58 12.86 10.06
C THR A 50 -6.89 11.79 11.10
N VAL A 51 -6.01 11.58 12.08
CA VAL A 51 -6.24 10.68 13.22
C VAL A 51 -7.32 11.25 14.12
N ALA A 52 -7.26 12.53 14.50
CA ALA A 52 -8.28 13.17 15.33
C ALA A 52 -9.67 13.16 14.67
N ALA A 53 -9.72 13.23 13.33
CA ALA A 53 -10.96 13.10 12.56
C ALA A 53 -11.47 11.65 12.43
N GLY A 54 -10.75 10.65 12.95
CA GLY A 54 -11.10 9.23 12.83
C GLY A 54 -10.99 8.66 11.41
N ARG A 55 -10.28 9.36 10.51
CA ARG A 55 -10.11 8.94 9.11
C ARG A 55 -8.89 8.08 8.86
N LEU A 56 -7.87 8.20 9.69
CA LEU A 56 -6.66 7.39 9.67
C LEU A 56 -6.50 6.67 11.01
N SER A 57 -6.27 5.38 10.94
CA SER A 57 -5.85 4.55 12.07
C SER A 57 -4.71 3.63 11.64
N ALA A 58 -4.07 2.93 12.58
CA ALA A 58 -3.00 2.00 12.26
C ALA A 58 -3.14 0.69 13.04
N THR A 59 -2.55 -0.38 12.51
CA THR A 59 -2.57 -1.71 13.13
C THR A 59 -1.43 -2.58 12.62
N THR A 60 -1.10 -3.63 13.37
CA THR A 60 -0.22 -4.71 12.90
C THR A 60 -1.01 -5.84 12.22
N ASP A 61 -2.34 -5.87 12.33
CA ASP A 61 -3.22 -6.90 11.78
C ASP A 61 -3.64 -6.55 10.34
N SER A 62 -2.81 -6.97 9.38
CA SER A 62 -3.09 -6.73 7.97
C SER A 62 -4.29 -7.53 7.45
N GLU A 63 -4.50 -8.76 7.93
CA GLU A 63 -5.54 -9.65 7.42
C GLU A 63 -6.95 -9.09 7.70
N SER A 64 -7.20 -8.63 8.93
CA SER A 64 -8.50 -8.07 9.27
C SER A 64 -8.80 -6.76 8.54
N VAL A 65 -7.82 -5.90 8.28
CA VAL A 65 -8.07 -4.65 7.54
C VAL A 65 -8.21 -4.88 6.05
N VAL A 66 -7.45 -5.82 5.46
CA VAL A 66 -7.63 -6.20 4.05
C VAL A 66 -9.03 -6.76 3.81
N ALA A 67 -9.56 -7.57 4.72
CA ALA A 67 -10.90 -8.16 4.62
C ALA A 67 -12.03 -7.12 4.52
N GLN A 68 -11.80 -5.88 4.91
CA GLN A 68 -12.75 -4.79 4.87
C GLN A 68 -12.37 -3.65 3.91
N SER A 69 -11.27 -3.80 3.15
CA SER A 69 -10.73 -2.76 2.28
C SER A 69 -11.17 -2.94 0.83
N ASP A 70 -11.51 -1.83 0.18
CA ASP A 70 -11.78 -1.78 -1.26
C ASP A 70 -10.48 -1.66 -2.07
N VAL A 71 -9.46 -1.03 -1.47
CA VAL A 71 -8.13 -0.83 -2.08
C VAL A 71 -7.04 -1.13 -1.06
N VAL A 72 -6.01 -1.84 -1.49
CA VAL A 72 -4.78 -2.11 -0.71
C VAL A 72 -3.60 -1.54 -1.49
N VAL A 73 -2.84 -0.62 -0.88
CA VAL A 73 -1.63 -0.04 -1.47
C VAL A 73 -0.40 -0.64 -0.80
N VAL A 74 0.46 -1.26 -1.58
CA VAL A 74 1.66 -1.96 -1.10
C VAL A 74 2.89 -1.10 -1.38
N VAL A 75 3.50 -0.60 -0.30
CA VAL A 75 4.71 0.24 -0.33
C VAL A 75 5.85 -0.36 0.50
N VAL A 76 5.81 -1.66 0.73
CA VAL A 76 6.85 -2.41 1.41
C VAL A 76 8.15 -2.32 0.61
N PRO A 77 9.29 -1.98 1.23
CA PRO A 77 10.55 -1.80 0.49
C PRO A 77 11.05 -3.12 -0.12
N LEU A 78 11.65 -3.00 -1.30
CA LEU A 78 12.42 -4.06 -1.94
C LEU A 78 13.90 -3.68 -1.88
N PHE A 79 14.70 -4.51 -1.23
CA PHE A 79 16.13 -4.34 -1.18
C PHE A 79 16.82 -5.16 -2.26
N VAL A 80 18.02 -4.73 -2.63
CA VAL A 80 18.89 -5.47 -3.55
C VAL A 80 20.24 -5.69 -2.86
N ASP A 81 20.87 -6.82 -3.16
CA ASP A 81 22.23 -7.12 -2.69
C ASP A 81 23.30 -6.41 -3.53
N ALA A 82 24.57 -6.67 -3.22
CA ALA A 82 25.71 -6.07 -3.93
C ALA A 82 25.77 -6.44 -5.42
N GLU A 83 25.17 -7.55 -5.81
CA GLU A 83 25.04 -8.03 -7.19
C GLU A 83 23.73 -7.58 -7.86
N ALA A 84 23.02 -6.62 -7.26
CA ALA A 84 21.72 -6.10 -7.71
C ALA A 84 20.60 -7.15 -7.78
N ARG A 85 20.69 -8.25 -7.02
CA ARG A 85 19.63 -9.26 -6.93
C ARG A 85 18.58 -8.81 -5.90
N PRO A 86 17.29 -8.82 -6.24
CA PRO A 86 16.23 -8.38 -5.34
C PRO A 86 15.97 -9.40 -4.22
N ASP A 87 15.84 -8.92 -2.99
CA ASP A 87 15.31 -9.68 -1.85
C ASP A 87 13.79 -9.47 -1.76
N PHE A 88 13.03 -10.50 -2.08
CA PHE A 88 11.57 -10.44 -2.07
C PHE A 88 10.93 -10.82 -0.71
N GLY A 89 11.71 -11.20 0.30
CA GLY A 89 11.19 -11.78 1.54
C GLY A 89 10.11 -10.94 2.23
N TRP A 90 10.33 -9.66 2.37
CA TRP A 90 9.34 -8.77 3.00
C TRP A 90 8.09 -8.56 2.14
N MET A 91 8.29 -8.40 0.84
CA MET A 91 7.19 -8.23 -0.11
C MET A 91 6.34 -9.51 -0.23
N ASP A 92 6.98 -10.68 -0.22
CA ASP A 92 6.28 -11.97 -0.23
C ASP A 92 5.45 -12.16 1.05
N SER A 93 6.04 -11.83 2.22
CA SER A 93 5.32 -11.90 3.50
C SER A 93 4.09 -10.99 3.51
N ALA A 94 4.24 -9.76 3.04
CA ALA A 94 3.13 -8.81 2.94
C ALA A 94 2.07 -9.30 1.94
N THR A 95 2.50 -9.80 0.77
CA THR A 95 1.58 -10.34 -0.25
C THR A 95 0.80 -11.55 0.27
N ALA A 96 1.46 -12.46 1.00
CA ALA A 96 0.77 -13.61 1.61
C ALA A 96 -0.27 -13.17 2.67
N ALA A 97 0.07 -12.18 3.51
CA ALA A 97 -0.87 -11.63 4.48
C ALA A 97 -2.07 -10.95 3.80
N ILE A 98 -1.84 -10.21 2.71
CA ILE A 98 -2.92 -9.65 1.88
C ILE A 98 -3.79 -10.78 1.33
N GLY A 99 -3.20 -11.82 0.73
CA GLY A 99 -3.93 -12.97 0.20
C GLY A 99 -4.87 -13.62 1.21
N ARG A 100 -4.43 -13.79 2.47
CA ARG A 100 -5.29 -14.33 3.55
C ARG A 100 -6.46 -13.41 3.91
N GLY A 101 -6.27 -12.11 3.78
CA GLY A 101 -7.32 -11.10 4.03
C GLY A 101 -8.31 -10.92 2.90
N LEU A 102 -7.99 -11.26 1.65
CA LEU A 102 -8.89 -11.04 0.50
C LEU A 102 -10.23 -11.75 0.67
N ARG A 103 -11.29 -11.11 0.17
CA ARG A 103 -12.66 -11.62 0.16
C ARG A 103 -13.27 -11.44 -1.23
N ALA A 104 -13.94 -12.48 -1.74
CA ALA A 104 -14.51 -12.46 -3.09
C ALA A 104 -15.58 -11.38 -3.30
N ASP A 105 -16.37 -11.09 -2.26
CA ASP A 105 -17.44 -10.09 -2.27
C ASP A 105 -16.95 -8.64 -2.25
N ARG A 106 -15.67 -8.43 -1.96
CA ARG A 106 -15.07 -7.08 -1.92
C ARG A 106 -14.49 -6.63 -3.25
N HIS A 107 -14.09 -7.54 -4.11
CA HIS A 107 -13.39 -7.22 -5.36
C HIS A 107 -12.21 -6.26 -5.15
N THR A 108 -11.44 -6.48 -4.09
CA THR A 108 -10.37 -5.57 -3.65
C THR A 108 -9.37 -5.29 -4.77
N LEU A 109 -8.97 -4.02 -4.93
CA LEU A 109 -7.89 -3.60 -5.81
C LEU A 109 -6.57 -3.61 -5.03
N VAL A 110 -5.59 -4.41 -5.45
CA VAL A 110 -4.25 -4.49 -4.85
C VAL A 110 -3.27 -3.73 -5.73
N CYS A 111 -2.76 -2.61 -5.24
CA CYS A 111 -1.83 -1.71 -5.93
C CYS A 111 -0.41 -1.89 -5.40
N TYR A 112 0.50 -2.42 -6.20
CA TYR A 112 1.92 -2.45 -5.87
C TYR A 112 2.58 -1.15 -6.35
N GLU A 113 3.10 -0.36 -5.41
CA GLU A 113 3.71 0.94 -5.70
C GLU A 113 5.23 0.97 -5.50
N THR A 114 5.80 -0.02 -4.84
CA THR A 114 7.25 -0.19 -4.74
C THR A 114 7.87 -0.41 -6.12
N THR A 115 9.03 0.19 -6.38
CA THR A 115 9.80 -0.07 -7.61
C THR A 115 10.20 -1.54 -7.69
N LEU A 116 9.91 -2.18 -8.82
CA LEU A 116 10.01 -3.63 -9.01
C LEU A 116 10.72 -3.98 -10.31
N PRO A 117 11.39 -5.14 -10.40
CA PRO A 117 11.78 -5.71 -11.67
C PRO A 117 10.56 -5.96 -12.57
N VAL A 118 10.74 -5.73 -13.88
CA VAL A 118 9.65 -5.88 -14.86
C VAL A 118 9.05 -7.29 -14.81
N GLY A 119 7.73 -7.35 -14.76
CA GLY A 119 6.97 -8.62 -14.74
C GLY A 119 6.72 -9.21 -13.36
N THR A 120 7.37 -8.74 -12.29
CA THR A 120 7.25 -9.30 -10.93
C THR A 120 5.80 -9.43 -10.46
N THR A 121 5.00 -8.39 -10.63
CA THR A 121 3.59 -8.39 -10.21
C THR A 121 2.80 -9.52 -10.87
N ARG A 122 3.02 -9.74 -12.16
CA ARG A 122 2.33 -10.76 -12.96
C ARG A 122 2.83 -12.18 -12.66
N SER A 123 4.16 -12.36 -12.58
CA SER A 123 4.76 -13.69 -12.53
C SER A 123 4.96 -14.23 -11.11
N ARG A 124 5.03 -13.34 -10.10
CA ARG A 124 5.28 -13.73 -8.70
C ARG A 124 4.07 -13.52 -7.80
N TRP A 125 3.53 -12.31 -7.71
CA TRP A 125 2.54 -11.98 -6.68
C TRP A 125 1.10 -12.25 -7.08
N LYS A 126 0.73 -12.11 -8.35
CA LYS A 126 -0.58 -12.59 -8.81
C LYS A 126 -0.80 -14.06 -8.44
N PRO A 127 0.07 -15.01 -8.84
CA PRO A 127 -0.13 -16.42 -8.49
C PRO A 127 -0.06 -16.66 -6.98
N MET A 128 0.75 -15.93 -6.22
CA MET A 128 0.80 -16.04 -4.76
C MET A 128 -0.52 -15.61 -4.11
N LEU A 129 -1.09 -14.48 -4.53
CA LEU A 129 -2.39 -14.02 -4.07
C LEU A 129 -3.49 -15.03 -4.37
N GLU A 130 -3.52 -15.58 -5.59
CA GLU A 130 -4.49 -16.62 -5.99
C GLU A 130 -4.32 -17.91 -5.17
N GLN A 131 -3.08 -18.35 -4.97
CA GLN A 131 -2.79 -19.55 -4.19
C GLN A 131 -3.21 -19.42 -2.72
N VAL A 132 -2.90 -18.26 -2.10
CA VAL A 132 -3.16 -18.04 -0.66
C VAL A 132 -4.65 -17.77 -0.40
N SER A 133 -5.31 -17.01 -1.26
CA SER A 133 -6.72 -16.66 -1.07
C SER A 133 -7.71 -17.69 -1.59
N GLY A 134 -7.31 -18.51 -2.56
CA GLY A 134 -8.21 -19.37 -3.33
C GLY A 134 -9.08 -18.59 -4.33
N LEU A 135 -8.82 -17.29 -4.51
CA LEU A 135 -9.58 -16.39 -5.39
C LEU A 135 -8.87 -16.24 -6.74
N VAL A 136 -9.55 -15.63 -7.72
CA VAL A 136 -9.04 -15.47 -9.10
C VAL A 136 -8.92 -13.98 -9.44
N GLU A 137 -7.70 -13.54 -9.85
CA GLU A 137 -7.46 -12.18 -10.33
C GLU A 137 -8.29 -11.88 -11.59
N GLY A 138 -8.85 -10.68 -11.65
CA GLY A 138 -9.72 -10.24 -12.73
C GLY A 138 -11.20 -10.58 -12.54
N ARG A 139 -11.51 -11.48 -11.58
CA ARG A 139 -12.87 -11.84 -11.20
C ARG A 139 -13.21 -11.45 -9.77
N ASP A 140 -12.42 -11.92 -8.79
CA ASP A 140 -12.70 -11.79 -7.37
C ASP A 140 -11.90 -10.64 -6.72
N PHE A 141 -10.75 -10.32 -7.28
CA PHE A 141 -9.90 -9.19 -6.93
C PHE A 141 -9.14 -8.70 -8.16
N HIS A 142 -8.50 -7.54 -8.05
CA HIS A 142 -7.72 -6.95 -9.15
C HIS A 142 -6.33 -6.57 -8.69
N VAL A 143 -5.34 -6.70 -9.58
CA VAL A 143 -3.95 -6.36 -9.29
C VAL A 143 -3.43 -5.34 -10.28
N VAL A 144 -2.77 -4.30 -9.78
CA VAL A 144 -2.10 -3.29 -10.59
C VAL A 144 -0.69 -3.02 -10.07
N PHE A 145 0.17 -2.64 -10.97
CA PHE A 145 1.46 -2.03 -10.69
C PHE A 145 1.39 -0.53 -10.97
N SER A 146 1.69 0.28 -9.99
CA SER A 146 1.59 1.74 -10.09
C SER A 146 2.77 2.40 -9.35
N PRO A 147 3.99 2.37 -9.93
CA PRO A 147 5.19 2.80 -9.23
C PRO A 147 5.09 4.23 -8.72
N GLU A 148 5.40 4.42 -7.43
CA GLU A 148 5.47 5.74 -6.85
C GLU A 148 6.78 6.44 -7.26
N ARG A 149 6.69 7.74 -7.63
CA ARG A 149 7.80 8.52 -8.17
C ARG A 149 8.03 9.84 -7.44
N VAL A 150 7.58 9.91 -6.19
CA VAL A 150 7.75 11.08 -5.33
C VAL A 150 9.12 11.09 -4.65
N LEU A 151 9.58 12.26 -4.25
CA LEU A 151 10.79 12.45 -3.46
C LEU A 151 10.44 12.77 -2.00
N THR A 152 11.15 12.13 -1.07
CA THR A 152 11.05 12.44 0.36
C THR A 152 11.28 13.93 0.61
N GLY A 153 10.49 14.52 1.49
CA GLY A 153 10.50 15.95 1.82
C GLY A 153 9.53 16.80 1.01
N ARG A 154 8.97 16.27 -0.09
CA ARG A 154 7.99 16.97 -0.94
C ARG A 154 6.91 16.07 -1.53
N VAL A 155 6.60 14.96 -0.85
CA VAL A 155 5.65 13.95 -1.32
C VAL A 155 4.30 14.58 -1.67
N PHE A 156 3.73 15.41 -0.80
CA PHE A 156 2.42 16.06 -1.05
C PHE A 156 2.41 16.97 -2.27
N GLN A 157 3.54 17.60 -2.59
CA GLN A 157 3.68 18.44 -3.79
C GLN A 157 3.77 17.56 -5.04
N ASP A 158 4.60 16.53 -5.00
CA ASP A 158 4.87 15.66 -6.15
C ASP A 158 3.63 14.83 -6.53
N LEU A 159 2.85 14.33 -5.56
CA LEU A 159 1.58 13.63 -5.79
C LEU A 159 0.56 14.45 -6.61
N ARG A 160 0.63 15.78 -6.55
CA ARG A 160 -0.25 16.68 -7.33
C ARG A 160 0.29 17.03 -8.71
N ARG A 161 1.59 16.81 -8.96
CA ARG A 161 2.28 17.28 -10.16
C ARG A 161 2.53 16.19 -11.18
N TYR A 162 2.81 14.97 -10.72
CA TYR A 162 3.20 13.88 -11.61
C TYR A 162 1.99 13.03 -12.00
N PRO A 163 1.82 12.72 -13.30
CA PRO A 163 0.82 11.77 -13.73
C PRO A 163 1.15 10.39 -13.14
N LYS A 164 0.15 9.70 -12.60
CA LYS A 164 0.31 8.35 -12.06
C LYS A 164 0.41 7.34 -13.22
N LEU A 165 1.43 6.48 -13.19
CA LEU A 165 1.55 5.37 -14.14
C LEU A 165 0.79 4.17 -13.59
N ILE A 166 -0.02 3.53 -14.41
CA ILE A 166 -0.85 2.40 -14.01
C ILE A 166 -0.72 1.28 -15.04
N GLY A 167 -0.36 0.08 -14.57
CA GLY A 167 -0.33 -1.14 -15.33
C GLY A 167 -1.17 -2.22 -14.66
N GLY A 168 -2.44 -2.37 -15.06
CA GLY A 168 -3.32 -3.40 -14.53
C GLY A 168 -3.11 -4.76 -15.18
N LEU A 169 -3.36 -5.83 -14.44
CA LEU A 169 -3.38 -7.18 -14.98
C LEU A 169 -4.70 -7.51 -15.67
N SER A 170 -5.78 -6.81 -15.30
CA SER A 170 -7.10 -6.85 -15.93
C SER A 170 -7.54 -5.47 -16.37
N ALA A 171 -8.47 -5.40 -17.34
CA ALA A 171 -9.04 -4.12 -17.81
C ALA A 171 -9.77 -3.39 -16.67
N GLU A 172 -10.51 -4.11 -15.84
CA GLU A 172 -11.22 -3.54 -14.69
C GLU A 172 -10.26 -3.03 -13.62
N GLY A 173 -9.16 -3.76 -13.34
CA GLY A 173 -8.09 -3.29 -12.45
C GLY A 173 -7.49 -1.97 -12.92
N THR A 174 -7.19 -1.86 -14.22
CA THR A 174 -6.67 -0.62 -14.82
C THR A 174 -7.66 0.54 -14.69
N ARG A 175 -8.96 0.28 -14.94
CA ARG A 175 -10.02 1.30 -14.88
C ARG A 175 -10.24 1.82 -13.45
N ARG A 176 -10.15 0.95 -12.45
CA ARG A 176 -10.36 1.31 -11.03
C ARG A 176 -9.19 2.05 -10.41
N ALA A 177 -7.98 1.78 -10.88
CA ALA A 177 -6.76 2.43 -10.40
C ALA A 177 -6.58 3.83 -10.98
#